data_d7a3305592217cd5119102704d0ad8f4
#
_entry.id   d7a3305592217cd5119102704d0ad8f4
#
_cell.length_a   1.000
_cell.length_b   1.000
_cell.length_c   1.000
_cell.angle_alpha   90.00
_cell.angle_beta   90.00
_cell.angle_gamma   90.00
#
_symmetry.space_group_name_H-M   'P 1'
#
loop_
_entity.id
_entity.type
_entity.pdbx_description
1 polymer ?
#
loop_
_entity_poly.entity_id
_entity_poly.type
_entity_poly.pdbx_seq_one_letter_code
_entity_poly.pdbx_strand_id
1 'polypeptide(L)'
;INESNESIGLKASLDEGLMRQWYADQEGLLNENREVIVNRYDVDETVTAGYAMLKFEIGKKMSIIPGVRYEYSNNEYRSGISSLNGRYGVNGTFTDTTTTQTYGEILPHLHFKYQALDWLDIRASYASTLARPDFNFITPRTQINDNTLVITSGNPDLKHAKAQNIDLFISAYKNKLGLLSAGVFYKKIDDIFYSWRTNLFDQEAADAFGWPNYKGYELRSFINSGESTVRGFEVDFQTSLRFLPKAFQGFVVNINYARLYSTTESFFLTNETTLISQVPPIFETIYTNNVREVPLPSQAPHVLNLSIGYDYKKFSSRISGTYQGTQASGYSSNKDFDRFIQNFWRWDASVKQRFGKGWSVFFNLNNITSISYNKCILKLYLF
;
A
#
# COMPACT_ATOMS: atom_id res chain seq x y z
N ILE A 1 -0.36 -12.74 -34.91
CA ILE A 1 0.72 -13.01 -33.92
C ILE A 1 2.02 -12.82 -34.68
N ASN A 2 2.79 -11.80 -34.34
CA ASN A 2 4.13 -11.61 -34.89
C ASN A 2 5.15 -12.27 -33.97
N GLU A 3 5.92 -13.17 -34.52
CA GLU A 3 7.03 -13.83 -33.82
C GLU A 3 8.32 -13.09 -34.14
N SER A 4 8.92 -12.40 -33.17
CA SER A 4 10.26 -11.85 -33.28
C SER A 4 11.27 -12.73 -32.57
N ASN A 5 12.27 -13.18 -33.29
CA ASN A 5 13.33 -14.04 -32.78
C ASN A 5 14.50 -13.15 -32.29
N GLU A 6 14.60 -12.91 -31.01
CA GLU A 6 15.79 -12.34 -30.38
C GLU A 6 16.54 -13.43 -29.63
N SER A 7 17.52 -13.98 -30.30
CA SER A 7 18.66 -14.79 -29.87
C SER A 7 18.43 -16.04 -28.98
N ILE A 8 17.43 -16.14 -28.13
CA ILE A 8 17.07 -17.36 -27.37
C ILE A 8 15.63 -17.21 -26.85
N GLY A 9 14.66 -17.38 -27.72
CA GLY A 9 13.26 -17.44 -27.32
C GLY A 9 12.34 -16.70 -28.27
N LEU A 10 11.31 -17.36 -28.70
CA LEU A 10 10.21 -16.80 -29.46
C LEU A 10 9.41 -15.84 -28.55
N LYS A 11 9.43 -14.54 -28.82
CA LYS A 11 8.45 -13.62 -28.28
C LYS A 11 7.25 -13.58 -29.20
N ALA A 12 6.14 -14.18 -28.79
CA ALA A 12 4.87 -13.95 -29.42
C ALA A 12 4.34 -12.57 -29.00
N SER A 13 4.20 -11.64 -29.93
CA SER A 13 3.47 -10.38 -29.71
C SER A 13 2.18 -10.41 -30.51
N LEU A 14 1.10 -9.94 -29.90
CA LEU A 14 -0.16 -9.75 -30.61
C LEU A 14 -0.01 -8.58 -31.57
N ASP A 15 -0.31 -8.80 -32.86
CA ASP A 15 -0.41 -7.72 -33.84
C ASP A 15 -1.73 -6.98 -33.62
N GLU A 16 -1.63 -5.75 -33.15
CA GLU A 16 -2.79 -4.91 -32.85
C GLU A 16 -3.65 -4.62 -34.10
N GLY A 17 -3.03 -4.51 -35.27
CA GLY A 17 -3.73 -4.29 -36.54
C GLY A 17 -4.58 -5.50 -36.93
N LEU A 18 -4.00 -6.70 -36.88
CA LEU A 18 -4.72 -7.94 -37.13
C LEU A 18 -5.84 -8.20 -36.13
N MET A 19 -5.63 -7.86 -34.85
CA MET A 19 -6.67 -7.95 -33.85
C MET A 19 -7.82 -7.00 -34.14
N ARG A 20 -7.55 -5.74 -34.46
CA ARG A 20 -8.58 -4.78 -34.78
C ARG A 20 -9.38 -5.21 -36.02
N GLN A 21 -8.71 -5.74 -37.04
CA GLN A 21 -9.37 -6.26 -38.24
C GLN A 21 -10.24 -7.46 -37.88
N TRP A 22 -9.74 -8.42 -37.09
CA TRP A 22 -10.50 -9.58 -36.65
C TRP A 22 -11.76 -9.16 -35.85
N TYR A 23 -11.66 -8.16 -34.96
CA TYR A 23 -12.81 -7.62 -34.25
C TYR A 23 -13.84 -6.99 -35.20
N ALA A 24 -13.39 -6.23 -36.18
CA ALA A 24 -14.29 -5.61 -37.18
C ALA A 24 -15.01 -6.67 -38.01
N ASP A 25 -14.33 -7.75 -38.41
CA ASP A 25 -14.91 -8.87 -39.17
C ASP A 25 -15.93 -9.67 -38.34
N GLN A 26 -15.88 -9.59 -37.01
CA GLN A 26 -16.79 -10.26 -36.09
C GLN A 26 -17.94 -9.32 -35.63
N GLU A 27 -17.98 -8.09 -36.08
CA GLU A 27 -19.03 -7.13 -35.74
C GLU A 27 -20.42 -7.70 -36.09
N GLY A 28 -21.28 -7.85 -35.12
CA GLY A 28 -22.59 -8.51 -35.25
C GLY A 28 -22.66 -9.98 -34.84
N LEU A 29 -21.49 -10.66 -34.67
CA LEU A 29 -21.41 -12.00 -34.10
C LEU A 29 -21.00 -11.96 -32.61
N LEU A 30 -20.40 -10.87 -32.17
CA LEU A 30 -19.96 -10.66 -30.79
C LEU A 30 -21.15 -10.16 -29.95
N ASN A 31 -21.52 -10.92 -28.94
CA ASN A 31 -22.43 -10.46 -27.91
C ASN A 31 -21.65 -9.65 -26.87
N GLU A 32 -22.20 -8.52 -26.45
CA GLU A 32 -21.66 -7.74 -25.33
C GLU A 32 -21.51 -8.61 -24.09
N ASN A 33 -20.27 -8.77 -23.61
CA ASN A 33 -20.06 -9.45 -22.33
C ASN A 33 -20.37 -8.50 -21.19
N ARG A 34 -21.56 -8.65 -20.61
CA ARG A 34 -22.06 -7.79 -19.53
C ARG A 34 -21.20 -7.84 -18.28
N GLU A 35 -20.52 -8.95 -17.98
CA GLU A 35 -19.58 -9.04 -16.87
C GLU A 35 -18.36 -8.13 -17.07
N VAL A 36 -17.95 -7.86 -18.31
CA VAL A 36 -16.89 -6.92 -18.63
C VAL A 36 -17.39 -5.48 -18.52
N ILE A 37 -18.60 -5.21 -19.04
CA ILE A 37 -19.19 -3.87 -19.02
C ILE A 37 -19.38 -3.35 -17.60
N VAL A 38 -19.85 -4.20 -16.67
CA VAL A 38 -20.02 -3.82 -15.26
C VAL A 38 -18.70 -3.47 -14.56
N ASN A 39 -17.58 -3.89 -15.09
CA ASN A 39 -16.26 -3.57 -14.57
C ASN A 39 -15.59 -2.38 -15.27
N ARG A 40 -16.24 -1.84 -16.32
CA ARG A 40 -15.72 -0.68 -17.05
C ARG A 40 -15.91 0.60 -16.26
N TYR A 41 -14.88 1.40 -16.23
CA TYR A 41 -14.92 2.77 -15.77
C TYR A 41 -13.96 3.63 -16.57
N ASP A 42 -14.27 4.90 -16.69
CA ASP A 42 -13.40 5.93 -17.29
C ASP A 42 -13.15 7.01 -16.22
N VAL A 43 -11.92 7.46 -16.12
CA VAL A 43 -11.51 8.50 -15.16
C VAL A 43 -10.74 9.58 -15.88
N ASP A 44 -11.20 10.81 -15.73
CA ASP A 44 -10.45 12.01 -16.10
C ASP A 44 -10.02 12.73 -14.83
N GLU A 45 -8.72 12.71 -14.54
CA GLU A 45 -8.14 13.38 -13.38
C GLU A 45 -7.21 14.51 -13.83
N THR A 46 -7.50 15.72 -13.36
CA THR A 46 -6.65 16.90 -13.58
C THR A 46 -6.15 17.43 -12.26
N VAL A 47 -4.84 17.41 -12.06
CA VAL A 47 -4.20 17.96 -10.87
C VAL A 47 -3.37 19.17 -11.23
N THR A 48 -3.73 20.33 -10.66
CA THR A 48 -2.96 21.56 -10.76
C THR A 48 -2.31 21.87 -9.42
N ALA A 49 -1.01 22.14 -9.42
CA ALA A 49 -0.30 22.36 -8.16
C ALA A 49 0.74 23.47 -8.29
N GLY A 50 0.91 24.21 -7.20
CA GLY A 50 1.98 25.20 -7.01
C GLY A 50 2.66 25.00 -5.68
N TYR A 51 3.94 25.36 -5.58
CA TYR A 51 4.66 25.30 -4.31
C TYR A 51 5.60 26.50 -4.16
N ALA A 52 5.88 26.85 -2.90
CA ALA A 52 6.89 27.83 -2.52
C ALA A 52 7.71 27.26 -1.36
N MET A 53 9.03 27.47 -1.42
CA MET A 53 9.96 26.98 -0.41
C MET A 53 11.10 27.99 -0.28
N LEU A 54 11.52 28.24 0.98
CA LEU A 54 12.64 29.10 1.29
C LEU A 54 13.67 28.31 2.10
N LYS A 55 14.95 28.62 1.90
CA LYS A 55 16.04 28.05 2.71
C LYS A 55 16.74 29.17 3.44
N PHE A 56 16.73 29.10 4.77
CA PHE A 56 17.46 30.02 5.64
C PHE A 56 18.67 29.27 6.22
N GLU A 57 19.86 29.84 6.06
CA GLU A 57 21.08 29.38 6.70
C GLU A 57 21.46 30.36 7.82
N ILE A 58 21.52 29.88 9.05
CA ILE A 58 21.82 30.67 10.23
C ILE A 58 23.21 30.27 10.73
N GLY A 59 24.16 31.13 10.44
CA GLY A 59 25.58 30.79 10.60
C GLY A 59 26.01 29.64 9.70
N LYS A 60 26.95 28.80 10.19
CA LYS A 60 27.46 27.64 9.45
C LYS A 60 26.85 26.32 9.88
N LYS A 61 26.00 26.33 10.89
CA LYS A 61 25.57 25.09 11.59
C LYS A 61 24.08 24.81 11.52
N MET A 62 23.26 25.79 11.17
CA MET A 62 21.81 25.63 11.24
C MET A 62 21.17 26.00 9.91
N SER A 63 20.22 25.19 9.46
CA SER A 63 19.36 25.50 8.32
C SER A 63 17.89 25.21 8.63
N ILE A 64 17.01 26.08 8.13
CA ILE A 64 15.56 25.98 8.26
C ILE A 64 14.99 26.07 6.84
N ILE A 65 14.10 25.16 6.51
CA ILE A 65 13.47 25.11 5.18
C ILE A 65 11.95 25.01 5.37
N PRO A 66 11.25 26.15 5.52
CA PRO A 66 9.79 26.18 5.43
C PRO A 66 9.35 26.10 3.98
N GLY A 67 8.23 25.46 3.76
CA GLY A 67 7.60 25.42 2.46
C GLY A 67 6.12 25.07 2.55
N VAL A 68 5.41 25.35 1.48
CA VAL A 68 4.00 25.06 1.33
C VAL A 68 3.73 24.65 -0.11
N ARG A 69 2.91 23.62 -0.28
CA ARG A 69 2.38 23.19 -1.56
C ARG A 69 0.86 23.30 -1.51
N TYR A 70 0.28 23.84 -2.57
CA TYR A 70 -1.16 23.80 -2.81
C TYR A 70 -1.43 22.88 -3.99
N GLU A 71 -2.37 21.95 -3.82
CA GLU A 71 -2.88 21.11 -4.90
C GLU A 71 -4.38 21.34 -5.07
N TYR A 72 -4.81 21.44 -6.32
CA TYR A 72 -6.20 21.44 -6.71
C TYR A 72 -6.42 20.29 -7.69
N SER A 73 -7.35 19.40 -7.36
CA SER A 73 -7.76 18.28 -8.21
C SER A 73 -9.18 18.50 -8.69
N ASN A 74 -9.42 18.26 -9.99
CA ASN A 74 -10.73 18.21 -10.60
C ASN A 74 -10.85 16.87 -11.33
N ASN A 75 -11.79 16.05 -10.91
CA ASN A 75 -11.91 14.67 -11.32
C ASN A 75 -13.32 14.40 -11.82
N GLU A 76 -13.43 13.64 -12.89
CA GLU A 76 -14.68 13.10 -13.40
C GLU A 76 -14.59 11.58 -13.47
N TYR A 77 -15.53 10.91 -12.83
CA TYR A 77 -15.61 9.46 -12.78
C TYR A 77 -16.86 8.99 -13.51
N ARG A 78 -16.68 8.22 -14.58
CA ARG A 78 -17.76 7.62 -15.37
C ARG A 78 -17.76 6.11 -15.20
N SER A 79 -18.89 5.53 -14.92
CA SER A 79 -19.09 4.09 -14.78
C SER A 79 -20.58 3.74 -14.92
N GLY A 80 -21.02 2.64 -14.35
CA GLY A 80 -22.43 2.27 -14.40
C GLY A 80 -22.90 1.45 -13.21
N ILE A 81 -24.21 1.50 -13.04
CA ILE A 81 -24.97 0.64 -12.12
C ILE A 81 -25.44 -0.56 -12.92
N SER A 82 -25.09 -1.75 -12.49
CA SER A 82 -25.52 -3.00 -13.13
C SER A 82 -26.26 -3.90 -12.16
N SER A 83 -27.36 -4.49 -12.63
CA SER A 83 -28.04 -5.57 -11.92
C SER A 83 -27.74 -6.89 -12.61
N LEU A 84 -27.26 -7.87 -11.87
CA LEU A 84 -26.99 -9.21 -12.34
C LEU A 84 -28.17 -10.11 -11.98
N ASN A 85 -29.17 -10.18 -12.86
CA ASN A 85 -30.31 -11.07 -12.72
C ASN A 85 -30.09 -12.39 -13.49
N GLY A 86 -30.35 -13.53 -12.83
CA GLY A 86 -30.23 -14.85 -13.43
C GLY A 86 -28.81 -15.45 -13.34
N ARG A 87 -28.69 -16.73 -13.72
CA ARG A 87 -27.50 -17.57 -13.51
C ARG A 87 -26.21 -17.04 -14.18
N TYR A 88 -26.35 -16.15 -15.18
CA TYR A 88 -25.24 -15.58 -15.94
C TYR A 88 -25.41 -14.08 -16.23
N GLY A 89 -26.24 -13.36 -15.47
CA GLY A 89 -26.47 -11.94 -15.71
C GLY A 89 -27.16 -11.59 -17.03
N VAL A 90 -27.80 -12.59 -17.68
CA VAL A 90 -28.36 -12.46 -19.04
C VAL A 90 -29.49 -11.43 -19.12
N ASN A 91 -30.17 -11.18 -18.01
CA ASN A 91 -31.30 -10.21 -17.92
C ASN A 91 -30.93 -8.94 -17.11
N GLY A 92 -29.64 -8.69 -16.88
CA GLY A 92 -29.20 -7.54 -16.11
C GLY A 92 -29.45 -6.22 -16.83
N THR A 93 -29.69 -5.16 -16.04
CA THR A 93 -29.73 -3.77 -16.53
C THR A 93 -28.35 -3.13 -16.33
N PHE A 94 -28.03 -2.19 -17.20
CA PHE A 94 -26.87 -1.33 -17.04
C PHE A 94 -27.31 0.12 -17.24
N THR A 95 -26.94 1.00 -16.32
CA THR A 95 -27.26 2.42 -16.36
C THR A 95 -25.98 3.20 -16.13
N ASP A 96 -25.61 4.06 -17.07
CA ASP A 96 -24.45 4.94 -16.95
C ASP A 96 -24.61 5.92 -15.79
N THR A 97 -23.53 6.17 -15.08
CA THR A 97 -23.46 7.16 -14.01
C THR A 97 -22.15 7.94 -14.11
N THR A 98 -22.24 9.24 -13.83
CA THR A 98 -21.09 10.14 -13.83
C THR A 98 -21.09 10.95 -12.54
N THR A 99 -19.93 11.07 -11.92
CA THR A 99 -19.72 11.89 -10.73
C THR A 99 -18.50 12.75 -10.90
N THR A 100 -18.60 14.01 -10.51
CA THR A 100 -17.47 14.95 -10.50
C THR A 100 -17.09 15.28 -9.06
N GLN A 101 -15.79 15.42 -8.81
CA GLN A 101 -15.27 15.76 -7.51
C GLN A 101 -14.10 16.71 -7.60
N THR A 102 -14.07 17.70 -6.72
CA THR A 102 -12.99 18.69 -6.65
C THR A 102 -12.42 18.75 -5.23
N TYR A 103 -11.10 18.86 -5.14
CA TYR A 103 -10.40 19.00 -3.87
C TYR A 103 -9.38 20.13 -3.95
N GLY A 104 -9.26 20.88 -2.86
CA GLY A 104 -8.21 21.87 -2.67
C GLY A 104 -7.45 21.57 -1.38
N GLU A 105 -6.13 21.30 -1.49
CA GLU A 105 -5.32 20.85 -0.36
C GLU A 105 -4.09 21.72 -0.14
N ILE A 106 -3.88 22.17 1.09
CA ILE A 106 -2.69 22.90 1.53
C ILE A 106 -1.79 21.94 2.30
N LEU A 107 -0.55 21.79 1.84
CA LEU A 107 0.43 20.83 2.35
C LEU A 107 1.67 21.58 2.83
N PRO A 108 1.69 22.08 4.07
CA PRO A 108 2.85 22.72 4.65
C PRO A 108 3.93 21.71 5.02
N HIS A 109 5.19 22.16 4.96
CA HIS A 109 6.33 21.41 5.47
C HIS A 109 7.37 22.33 6.08
N LEU A 110 8.10 21.81 7.05
CA LEU A 110 9.19 22.50 7.72
C LEU A 110 10.31 21.52 8.01
N HIS A 111 11.51 21.79 7.51
CA HIS A 111 12.70 21.03 7.84
C HIS A 111 13.68 21.90 8.64
N PHE A 112 14.19 21.33 9.70
CA PHE A 112 15.21 21.92 10.54
C PHE A 112 16.42 21.00 10.60
N LYS A 113 17.61 21.56 10.42
CA LYS A 113 18.88 20.86 10.60
C LYS A 113 19.79 21.69 11.46
N TYR A 114 20.40 21.05 12.46
CA TYR A 114 21.42 21.65 13.31
C TYR A 114 22.66 20.73 13.36
N GLN A 115 23.79 21.23 12.89
CA GLN A 115 25.08 20.55 13.00
C GLN A 115 25.70 20.92 14.36
N ALA A 116 25.38 20.12 15.40
CA ALA A 116 25.84 20.34 16.75
C ALA A 116 27.39 20.25 16.84
N LEU A 117 27.96 19.22 16.19
CA LEU A 117 29.40 18.99 16.03
C LEU A 117 29.69 18.67 14.56
N ASP A 118 30.94 18.71 14.16
CA ASP A 118 31.34 18.40 12.78
C ASP A 118 30.99 16.96 12.34
N TRP A 119 30.67 16.12 13.30
CA TRP A 119 30.30 14.73 13.12
C TRP A 119 28.91 14.37 13.64
N LEU A 120 28.12 15.35 14.13
CA LEU A 120 26.81 15.13 14.75
C LEU A 120 25.77 16.12 14.21
N ASP A 121 24.77 15.60 13.52
CA ASP A 121 23.58 16.35 13.05
C ASP A 121 22.35 15.98 13.86
N ILE A 122 21.54 16.99 14.16
CA ILE A 122 20.18 16.87 14.66
C ILE A 122 19.26 17.39 13.55
N ARG A 123 18.23 16.61 13.22
CA ARG A 123 17.23 16.97 12.21
C ARG A 123 15.84 16.80 12.79
N ALA A 124 15.00 17.79 12.57
CA ALA A 124 13.58 17.71 12.85
C ALA A 124 12.79 18.06 11.59
N SER A 125 11.70 17.40 11.37
CA SER A 125 10.81 17.69 10.25
C SER A 125 9.34 17.61 10.64
N TYR A 126 8.56 18.46 9.99
CA TYR A 126 7.11 18.39 9.92
C TYR A 126 6.71 18.40 8.45
N ALA A 127 5.81 17.51 8.05
CA ALA A 127 5.27 17.52 6.70
C ALA A 127 3.81 17.06 6.69
N SER A 128 2.96 17.81 6.01
CA SER A 128 1.62 17.35 5.63
C SER A 128 1.68 16.72 4.25
N THR A 129 1.10 15.53 4.12
CA THR A 129 1.03 14.77 2.87
C THR A 129 -0.38 14.25 2.66
N LEU A 130 -0.71 13.89 1.42
CA LEU A 130 -1.99 13.29 1.08
C LEU A 130 -1.81 11.98 0.33
N ALA A 131 -2.84 11.13 0.39
CA ALA A 131 -3.01 9.98 -0.48
C ALA A 131 -4.41 10.03 -1.11
N ARG A 132 -4.48 9.78 -2.41
CA ARG A 132 -5.75 9.70 -3.14
C ARG A 132 -6.34 8.32 -3.02
N PRO A 133 -7.69 8.18 -3.01
CA PRO A 133 -8.32 6.86 -3.11
C PRO A 133 -7.93 6.15 -4.40
N ASP A 134 -7.86 4.82 -4.35
CA ASP A 134 -7.79 4.01 -5.57
C ASP A 134 -9.06 4.20 -6.42
N PHE A 135 -8.92 4.19 -7.74
CA PHE A 135 -10.07 4.35 -8.64
C PHE A 135 -11.16 3.30 -8.43
N ASN A 136 -10.80 2.09 -8.02
CA ASN A 136 -11.77 1.06 -7.65
C ASN A 136 -12.61 1.40 -6.41
N PHE A 137 -12.12 2.29 -5.55
CA PHE A 137 -12.83 2.71 -4.34
C PHE A 137 -13.77 3.87 -4.61
N ILE A 138 -13.37 4.80 -5.48
CA ILE A 138 -14.02 6.09 -5.67
C ILE A 138 -14.95 6.13 -6.89
N THR A 139 -14.72 5.29 -7.90
CA THR A 139 -15.62 5.27 -9.07
C THR A 139 -17.03 4.83 -8.68
N PRO A 140 -18.09 5.45 -9.26
CA PRO A 140 -19.48 5.13 -8.93
C PRO A 140 -19.95 3.77 -9.48
N ARG A 141 -19.02 2.85 -9.72
CA ARG A 141 -19.33 1.51 -10.21
C ARG A 141 -20.12 0.73 -9.19
N THR A 142 -21.30 0.27 -9.57
CA THR A 142 -22.19 -0.50 -8.70
C THR A 142 -22.62 -1.80 -9.36
N GLN A 143 -22.46 -2.89 -8.63
CA GLN A 143 -22.96 -4.22 -9.00
C GLN A 143 -24.03 -4.66 -8.01
N ILE A 144 -25.20 -4.99 -8.50
CA ILE A 144 -26.32 -5.54 -7.73
C ILE A 144 -26.48 -7.01 -8.10
N ASN A 145 -26.29 -7.89 -7.14
CA ASN A 145 -26.45 -9.33 -7.33
C ASN A 145 -27.70 -9.81 -6.58
N ASP A 146 -28.81 -9.97 -7.31
CA ASP A 146 -30.09 -10.38 -6.75
C ASP A 146 -30.10 -11.85 -6.30
N ASN A 147 -29.17 -12.68 -6.80
CA ASN A 147 -29.09 -14.08 -6.37
C ASN A 147 -28.44 -14.24 -5.00
N THR A 148 -27.54 -13.34 -4.64
CA THR A 148 -26.81 -13.35 -3.36
C THR A 148 -27.26 -12.24 -2.42
N LEU A 149 -28.15 -11.35 -2.89
CA LEU A 149 -28.65 -10.17 -2.18
C LEU A 149 -27.48 -9.27 -1.72
N VAL A 150 -26.55 -8.98 -2.64
CA VAL A 150 -25.37 -8.15 -2.37
C VAL A 150 -25.29 -7.00 -3.36
N ILE A 151 -25.08 -5.80 -2.83
CA ILE A 151 -24.71 -4.60 -3.59
C ILE A 151 -23.24 -4.32 -3.32
N THR A 152 -22.45 -4.20 -4.36
CA THR A 152 -21.06 -3.74 -4.26
C THR A 152 -20.94 -2.41 -5.00
N SER A 153 -20.63 -1.34 -4.29
CA SER A 153 -20.56 0.01 -4.84
C SER A 153 -19.26 0.70 -4.44
N GLY A 154 -18.63 1.39 -5.39
CA GLY A 154 -17.63 2.40 -5.05
C GLY A 154 -18.29 3.58 -4.34
N ASN A 155 -17.50 4.42 -3.70
CA ASN A 155 -17.97 5.61 -3.00
C ASN A 155 -17.32 6.87 -3.57
N PRO A 156 -18.00 7.62 -4.44
CA PRO A 156 -17.47 8.85 -5.00
C PRO A 156 -17.21 9.96 -3.96
N ASP A 157 -17.82 9.87 -2.77
CA ASP A 157 -17.69 10.89 -1.72
C ASP A 157 -16.44 10.70 -0.84
N LEU A 158 -15.58 9.73 -1.17
CA LEU A 158 -14.32 9.53 -0.45
C LEU A 158 -13.42 10.76 -0.55
N LYS A 159 -12.96 11.21 0.61
CA LYS A 159 -11.97 12.28 0.74
C LYS A 159 -10.55 11.74 0.58
N HIS A 160 -9.60 12.60 0.29
CA HIS A 160 -8.19 12.25 0.37
C HIS A 160 -7.79 11.91 1.81
N ALA A 161 -7.00 10.86 2.02
CA ALA A 161 -6.38 10.62 3.29
C ALA A 161 -5.24 11.65 3.51
N LYS A 162 -5.22 12.32 4.65
CA LYS A 162 -4.22 13.32 5.02
C LYS A 162 -3.32 12.81 6.12
N ALA A 163 -2.02 12.92 5.96
CA ALA A 163 -1.06 12.56 6.98
C ALA A 163 -0.25 13.76 7.44
N GLN A 164 -0.17 13.94 8.76
CA GLN A 164 0.75 14.85 9.43
C GLN A 164 1.90 14.04 10.00
N ASN A 165 3.12 14.34 9.54
CA ASN A 165 4.32 13.61 9.90
C ASN A 165 5.23 14.51 10.73
N ILE A 166 5.73 14.00 11.85
CA ILE A 166 6.72 14.67 12.71
C ILE A 166 7.85 13.68 12.92
N ASP A 167 9.07 14.10 12.59
CA ASP A 167 10.27 13.28 12.74
C ASP A 167 11.36 14.05 13.49
N LEU A 168 12.10 13.34 14.33
CA LEU A 168 13.31 13.83 14.98
C LEU A 168 14.40 12.78 14.87
N PHE A 169 15.53 13.14 14.26
CA PHE A 169 16.68 12.27 14.04
C PHE A 169 17.97 12.90 14.57
N ILE A 170 18.81 12.04 15.14
CA ILE A 170 20.20 12.36 15.53
C ILE A 170 21.09 11.43 14.72
N SER A 171 22.06 11.97 14.00
CA SER A 171 22.98 11.21 13.14
C SER A 171 24.44 11.56 13.44
N ALA A 172 25.20 10.56 13.85
CA ALA A 172 26.65 10.64 14.06
C ALA A 172 27.38 10.04 12.84
N TYR A 173 28.28 10.78 12.24
CA TYR A 173 29.01 10.42 11.02
C TYR A 173 30.44 11.02 11.03
N LYS A 174 31.22 10.81 9.96
CA LYS A 174 32.61 11.28 9.83
C LYS A 174 33.59 10.74 10.87
N ASN A 175 33.24 9.69 11.58
CA ASN A 175 34.13 9.01 12.50
C ASN A 175 34.62 7.69 11.90
N LYS A 176 35.61 7.07 12.54
CA LYS A 176 36.11 5.76 12.10
C LYS A 176 35.04 4.65 12.22
N LEU A 177 34.02 4.86 13.02
CA LEU A 177 32.96 3.88 13.28
C LEU A 177 31.86 3.88 12.20
N GLY A 178 31.79 4.91 11.31
CA GLY A 178 30.81 4.98 10.23
C GLY A 178 29.63 5.90 10.52
N LEU A 179 28.41 5.49 10.19
CA LEU A 179 27.16 6.20 10.43
C LEU A 179 26.38 5.48 11.54
N LEU A 180 25.96 6.23 12.54
CA LEU A 180 24.93 5.83 13.50
C LEU A 180 23.84 6.90 13.48
N SER A 181 22.61 6.50 13.13
CA SER A 181 21.45 7.37 13.16
C SER A 181 20.36 6.75 14.04
N ALA A 182 19.73 7.56 14.85
CA ALA A 182 18.58 7.16 15.65
C ALA A 182 17.50 8.26 15.55
N GLY A 183 16.26 7.85 15.45
CA GLY A 183 15.16 8.77 15.34
C GLY A 183 13.87 8.25 15.93
N VAL A 184 12.98 9.19 16.20
CA VAL A 184 11.60 8.93 16.59
C VAL A 184 10.68 9.62 15.59
N PHE A 185 9.52 9.01 15.35
CA PHE A 185 8.54 9.56 14.44
C PHE A 185 7.13 9.41 15.01
N TYR A 186 6.29 10.34 14.59
CA TYR A 186 4.86 10.32 14.86
C TYR A 186 4.13 10.73 13.58
N LYS A 187 3.14 9.93 13.18
CA LYS A 187 2.28 10.17 12.04
C LYS A 187 0.83 10.07 12.48
N LYS A 188 0.07 11.13 12.24
CA LYS A 188 -1.37 11.16 12.34
C LYS A 188 -1.96 11.11 10.94
N ILE A 189 -2.92 10.22 10.71
CA ILE A 189 -3.56 10.04 9.41
C ILE A 189 -5.06 10.18 9.61
N ASP A 190 -5.65 11.15 8.95
CA ASP A 190 -7.09 11.36 8.91
C ASP A 190 -7.66 10.80 7.60
N ASP A 191 -8.91 10.35 7.61
CA ASP A 191 -9.66 9.90 6.45
C ASP A 191 -9.03 8.69 5.70
N ILE A 192 -8.46 7.69 6.42
CA ILE A 192 -7.97 6.45 5.79
C ILE A 192 -9.13 5.72 5.11
N PHE A 193 -8.85 5.14 3.93
CA PHE A 193 -9.82 4.34 3.19
C PHE A 193 -10.03 2.98 3.84
N TYR A 194 -11.27 2.64 4.07
CA TYR A 194 -11.65 1.39 4.70
C TYR A 194 -12.76 0.70 3.90
N SER A 195 -12.58 -0.60 3.62
CA SER A 195 -13.65 -1.41 3.06
C SER A 195 -14.69 -1.68 4.13
N TRP A 196 -15.91 -1.31 3.87
CA TRP A 196 -17.00 -1.36 4.81
C TRP A 196 -18.18 -2.16 4.26
N ARG A 197 -18.96 -2.76 5.15
CA ARG A 197 -20.18 -3.47 4.80
C ARG A 197 -21.24 -3.26 5.86
N THR A 198 -22.49 -3.20 5.42
CA THR A 198 -23.66 -3.16 6.27
C THR A 198 -24.79 -3.98 5.65
N ASN A 199 -25.82 -4.24 6.40
CA ASN A 199 -27.03 -4.91 5.90
C ASN A 199 -28.19 -3.92 5.89
N LEU A 200 -28.93 -3.86 4.77
CA LEU A 200 -30.12 -3.04 4.57
C LEU A 200 -31.35 -3.81 5.11
N PHE A 201 -31.35 -4.12 6.40
CA PHE A 201 -32.26 -5.06 7.03
C PHE A 201 -33.72 -4.59 7.07
N ASP A 202 -33.97 -3.28 7.09
CA ASP A 202 -35.29 -2.68 7.03
C ASP A 202 -35.38 -1.55 6.01
N GLN A 203 -36.57 -0.95 5.86
CA GLN A 203 -36.78 0.13 4.90
C GLN A 203 -36.04 1.40 5.31
N GLU A 204 -35.93 1.67 6.60
CA GLU A 204 -35.26 2.87 7.11
C GLU A 204 -33.75 2.79 6.79
N ALA A 205 -33.10 1.64 6.99
CA ALA A 205 -31.72 1.43 6.61
C ALA A 205 -31.51 1.52 5.08
N ALA A 206 -32.40 0.93 4.31
CA ALA A 206 -32.34 0.98 2.85
C ALA A 206 -32.47 2.42 2.34
N ASP A 207 -33.38 3.20 2.90
CA ASP A 207 -33.59 4.62 2.55
C ASP A 207 -32.41 5.49 2.98
N ALA A 208 -31.87 5.26 4.19
CA ALA A 208 -30.75 6.01 4.73
C ALA A 208 -29.46 5.88 3.91
N PHE A 209 -29.25 4.69 3.32
CA PHE A 209 -28.10 4.44 2.44
C PHE A 209 -28.37 4.70 0.95
N GLY A 210 -29.57 5.22 0.60
CA GLY A 210 -29.92 5.56 -0.79
C GLY A 210 -30.31 4.35 -1.65
N TRP A 211 -30.68 3.23 -1.04
CA TRP A 211 -31.07 2.00 -1.72
C TRP A 211 -32.49 1.53 -1.36
N PRO A 212 -33.53 2.36 -1.56
CA PRO A 212 -34.89 2.11 -1.03
C PRO A 212 -35.54 0.81 -1.54
N ASN A 213 -35.15 0.32 -2.72
CA ASN A 213 -35.72 -0.88 -3.33
C ASN A 213 -34.96 -2.17 -2.96
N TYR A 214 -33.93 -2.10 -2.09
CA TYR A 214 -33.01 -3.20 -1.82
C TYR A 214 -32.99 -3.61 -0.35
N LYS A 215 -34.11 -3.53 0.31
CA LYS A 215 -34.28 -4.07 1.66
C LYS A 215 -33.86 -5.54 1.71
N GLY A 216 -33.07 -5.91 2.71
CA GLY A 216 -32.52 -7.25 2.92
C GLY A 216 -31.22 -7.55 2.21
N TYR A 217 -30.67 -6.59 1.45
CA TYR A 217 -29.37 -6.75 0.79
C TYR A 217 -28.22 -6.37 1.72
N GLU A 218 -27.05 -7.00 1.52
CA GLU A 218 -25.79 -6.55 2.08
C GLU A 218 -25.19 -5.49 1.15
N LEU A 219 -24.90 -4.31 1.69
CA LEU A 219 -24.17 -3.25 1.00
C LEU A 219 -22.67 -3.34 1.35
N ARG A 220 -21.84 -3.44 0.33
CA ARG A 220 -20.38 -3.39 0.39
C ARG A 220 -19.88 -2.14 -0.30
N SER A 221 -19.12 -1.32 0.40
CA SER A 221 -18.59 -0.06 -0.12
C SER A 221 -17.29 0.32 0.58
N PHE A 222 -16.87 1.56 0.40
CA PHE A 222 -15.69 2.13 1.03
C PHE A 222 -16.10 3.40 1.79
N ILE A 223 -15.44 3.62 2.92
CA ILE A 223 -15.63 4.83 3.74
C ILE A 223 -14.26 5.41 4.11
N ASN A 224 -14.24 6.69 4.47
CA ASN A 224 -13.13 7.23 5.22
C ASN A 224 -13.30 6.82 6.69
N SER A 225 -12.28 6.20 7.27
CA SER A 225 -12.28 5.92 8.70
C SER A 225 -11.89 7.18 9.49
N GLY A 226 -12.03 7.12 10.80
CA GLY A 226 -11.57 8.15 11.70
C GLY A 226 -10.03 8.31 11.73
N GLU A 227 -9.54 8.88 12.79
CA GLU A 227 -8.11 9.12 13.01
C GLU A 227 -7.34 7.81 13.17
N SER A 228 -6.20 7.71 12.49
CA SER A 228 -5.24 6.64 12.68
C SER A 228 -3.88 7.22 13.05
N THR A 229 -3.14 6.55 13.92
CA THR A 229 -1.81 7.00 14.33
C THR A 229 -0.77 5.93 14.11
N VAL A 230 0.45 6.37 13.74
CA VAL A 230 1.65 5.52 13.71
C VAL A 230 2.76 6.26 14.42
N ARG A 231 3.40 5.63 15.39
CA ARG A 231 4.55 6.16 16.11
C ARG A 231 5.60 5.09 16.31
N GLY A 232 6.82 5.53 16.48
CA GLY A 232 7.88 4.56 16.69
C GLY A 232 9.25 5.18 16.77
N PHE A 233 10.24 4.30 16.74
CA PHE A 233 11.62 4.70 16.65
C PHE A 233 12.36 3.84 15.63
N GLU A 234 13.44 4.38 15.10
CA GLU A 234 14.30 3.74 14.12
C GLU A 234 15.76 3.96 14.52
N VAL A 235 16.57 2.92 14.32
CA VAL A 235 18.04 2.97 14.50
C VAL A 235 18.70 2.41 13.25
N ASP A 236 19.62 3.17 12.68
CA ASP A 236 20.44 2.76 11.53
C ASP A 236 21.91 2.83 11.90
N PHE A 237 22.62 1.72 11.70
CA PHE A 237 24.06 1.63 11.91
C PHE A 237 24.74 1.06 10.67
N GLN A 238 25.67 1.82 10.11
CA GLN A 238 26.43 1.45 8.92
C GLN A 238 27.91 1.68 9.16
N THR A 239 28.72 0.64 9.02
CA THR A 239 30.16 0.77 9.22
C THR A 239 30.96 -0.08 8.23
N SER A 240 32.16 0.41 7.91
CA SER A 240 33.23 -0.39 7.30
C SER A 240 34.37 -0.50 8.27
N LEU A 241 34.78 -1.74 8.60
CA LEU A 241 35.78 -2.01 9.65
C LEU A 241 37.22 -1.77 9.18
N ARG A 242 37.46 -0.76 8.34
CA ARG A 242 38.78 -0.40 7.78
C ARG A 242 39.82 -0.02 8.84
N PHE A 243 39.40 0.29 10.06
CA PHE A 243 40.25 0.62 11.18
C PHE A 243 40.82 -0.63 11.91
N LEU A 244 40.29 -1.83 11.59
CA LEU A 244 40.75 -3.08 12.16
C LEU A 244 41.99 -3.64 11.42
N PRO A 245 42.72 -4.61 12.01
CA PRO A 245 43.88 -5.23 11.36
C PRO A 245 43.54 -5.96 10.07
N LYS A 246 44.53 -6.04 9.16
CA LYS A 246 44.51 -6.52 7.75
C LYS A 246 43.32 -7.40 7.31
N ALA A 247 43.06 -8.52 7.99
CA ALA A 247 42.02 -9.47 7.59
C ALA A 247 40.57 -8.94 7.83
N PHE A 248 40.39 -8.03 8.78
CA PHE A 248 39.09 -7.51 9.16
C PHE A 248 38.71 -6.20 8.44
N GLN A 249 39.65 -5.58 7.72
CA GLN A 249 39.42 -4.29 7.02
C GLN A 249 38.38 -4.38 5.91
N GLY A 250 38.14 -5.59 5.40
CA GLY A 250 37.14 -5.83 4.35
C GLY A 250 35.70 -5.92 4.84
N PHE A 251 35.46 -6.02 6.14
CA PHE A 251 34.11 -6.17 6.64
C PHE A 251 33.30 -4.86 6.55
N VAL A 252 32.06 -5.02 6.11
CA VAL A 252 31.04 -3.97 6.07
C VAL A 252 29.81 -4.51 6.80
N VAL A 253 29.28 -3.73 7.72
CA VAL A 253 28.10 -4.09 8.53
C VAL A 253 27.04 -3.01 8.38
N ASN A 254 25.81 -3.42 8.08
CA ASN A 254 24.65 -2.53 8.08
C ASN A 254 23.56 -3.18 8.94
N ILE A 255 22.98 -2.41 9.85
CA ILE A 255 21.89 -2.81 10.73
C ILE A 255 20.89 -1.67 10.73
N ASN A 256 19.64 -1.98 10.36
CA ASN A 256 18.53 -1.06 10.46
C ASN A 256 17.41 -1.75 11.25
N TYR A 257 16.93 -1.11 12.30
CA TYR A 257 15.84 -1.61 13.11
C TYR A 257 14.79 -0.54 13.33
N ALA A 258 13.53 -0.89 13.08
CA ALA A 258 12.39 -0.04 13.37
C ALA A 258 11.39 -0.76 14.29
N ARG A 259 10.90 -0.02 15.27
CA ARG A 259 9.77 -0.41 16.12
C ARG A 259 8.61 0.53 15.85
N LEU A 260 7.45 -0.05 15.48
CA LEU A 260 6.23 0.68 15.15
C LEU A 260 5.10 0.32 16.10
N TYR A 261 4.34 1.34 16.47
CA TYR A 261 3.07 1.22 17.18
C TYR A 261 2.03 1.97 16.38
N SER A 262 0.90 1.35 16.11
CA SER A 262 -0.18 1.99 15.36
C SER A 262 -1.54 1.71 16.00
N THR A 263 -2.46 2.63 15.78
CA THR A 263 -3.86 2.49 16.11
C THR A 263 -4.72 2.97 14.96
N THR A 264 -5.80 2.27 14.70
CA THR A 264 -6.84 2.63 13.73
C THR A 264 -8.18 2.06 14.18
N GLU A 265 -9.24 2.55 13.62
CA GLU A 265 -10.57 1.99 13.81
C GLU A 265 -10.85 0.88 12.80
N SER A 266 -11.46 -0.20 13.24
CA SER A 266 -11.98 -1.27 12.40
C SER A 266 -13.48 -1.43 12.64
N PHE A 267 -14.24 -1.46 11.56
CA PHE A 267 -15.71 -1.46 11.58
C PHE A 267 -16.24 -2.87 11.36
N PHE A 268 -17.22 -3.26 12.15
CA PHE A 268 -17.82 -4.59 12.10
C PHE A 268 -19.34 -4.49 12.16
N LEU A 269 -19.99 -5.26 11.30
CA LEU A 269 -21.42 -5.55 11.44
C LEU A 269 -21.56 -6.80 12.29
N THR A 270 -22.28 -6.67 13.41
CA THR A 270 -22.69 -7.79 14.26
C THR A 270 -24.19 -7.95 14.20
N ASN A 271 -24.67 -9.16 14.40
CA ASN A 271 -26.08 -9.44 14.51
C ASN A 271 -26.37 -10.27 15.75
N GLU A 272 -27.49 -9.99 16.37
CA GLU A 272 -28.04 -10.77 17.46
C GLU A 272 -29.46 -11.23 17.06
N THR A 273 -29.68 -12.54 17.10
CA THR A 273 -30.97 -13.12 16.75
C THR A 273 -31.66 -13.62 18.02
N THR A 274 -32.80 -13.03 18.31
CA THR A 274 -33.62 -13.36 19.49
C THR A 274 -34.91 -14.04 19.06
N LEU A 275 -35.26 -15.11 19.77
CA LEU A 275 -36.54 -15.78 19.59
C LEU A 275 -37.63 -14.98 20.30
N ILE A 276 -38.58 -14.37 19.53
CA ILE A 276 -39.67 -13.56 20.07
C ILE A 276 -40.87 -14.44 20.44
N SER A 277 -41.15 -15.47 19.63
CA SER A 277 -42.27 -16.38 19.85
C SER A 277 -41.82 -17.83 19.61
N GLN A 278 -42.33 -18.74 20.44
CA GLN A 278 -42.02 -20.16 20.32
C GLN A 278 -42.99 -20.90 19.37
N VAL A 279 -44.22 -20.42 19.24
CA VAL A 279 -45.26 -21.08 18.43
C VAL A 279 -46.13 -20.04 17.72
N PRO A 280 -46.00 -19.88 16.39
CA PRO A 280 -44.88 -20.37 15.58
C PRO A 280 -43.56 -19.71 15.99
N PRO A 281 -42.40 -20.33 15.75
CA PRO A 281 -41.14 -19.70 16.10
C PRO A 281 -40.91 -18.44 15.25
N ILE A 282 -40.80 -17.30 15.90
CA ILE A 282 -40.52 -16.00 15.29
C ILE A 282 -39.19 -15.51 15.84
N PHE A 283 -38.27 -15.19 14.94
CA PHE A 283 -36.95 -14.65 15.27
C PHE A 283 -36.86 -13.20 14.85
N GLU A 284 -36.32 -12.37 15.69
CA GLU A 284 -35.88 -11.03 15.36
C GLU A 284 -34.35 -10.98 15.30
N THR A 285 -33.82 -10.39 14.24
CA THR A 285 -32.39 -10.20 14.11
C THR A 285 -32.09 -8.70 14.10
N ILE A 286 -31.35 -8.26 15.10
CA ILE A 286 -30.89 -6.88 15.24
C ILE A 286 -29.45 -6.80 14.73
N TYR A 287 -29.19 -5.88 13.83
CA TYR A 287 -27.84 -5.61 13.31
C TYR A 287 -27.27 -4.37 13.98
N THR A 288 -26.01 -4.44 14.39
CA THR A 288 -25.32 -3.34 15.07
C THR A 288 -23.97 -3.10 14.42
N ASN A 289 -23.71 -1.85 14.05
CA ASN A 289 -22.37 -1.44 13.63
C ASN A 289 -21.50 -1.18 14.86
N ASN A 290 -20.42 -1.93 14.99
CA ASN A 290 -19.46 -1.82 16.06
C ASN A 290 -18.13 -1.35 15.54
N VAL A 291 -17.39 -0.59 16.35
CA VAL A 291 -16.04 -0.11 16.08
C VAL A 291 -15.10 -0.65 17.12
N ARG A 292 -13.93 -1.10 16.69
CA ARG A 292 -12.85 -1.57 17.56
C ARG A 292 -11.55 -0.91 17.19
N GLU A 293 -10.86 -0.35 18.18
CA GLU A 293 -9.50 0.15 18.00
C GLU A 293 -8.52 -1.03 17.88
N VAL A 294 -7.74 -1.03 16.84
CA VAL A 294 -6.81 -2.10 16.46
C VAL A 294 -5.52 -1.52 15.86
N PRO A 295 -4.41 -2.26 15.82
CA PRO A 295 -3.25 -1.88 15.02
C PRO A 295 -3.59 -1.81 13.52
N LEU A 296 -2.88 -0.98 12.76
CA LEU A 296 -3.03 -0.94 11.30
C LEU A 296 -2.74 -2.31 10.68
N PRO A 297 -3.64 -2.85 9.84
CA PRO A 297 -3.38 -4.12 9.14
C PRO A 297 -2.18 -3.98 8.20
N SER A 298 -1.51 -5.11 7.96
CA SER A 298 -0.31 -5.22 7.12
C SER A 298 0.90 -4.37 7.58
N GLN A 299 0.89 -3.89 8.82
CA GLN A 299 2.02 -3.19 9.42
C GLN A 299 2.73 -4.08 10.43
N ALA A 300 3.98 -4.46 10.11
CA ALA A 300 4.82 -5.21 11.02
C ALA A 300 5.28 -4.30 12.18
N PRO A 301 5.05 -4.69 13.46
CA PRO A 301 5.47 -3.89 14.61
C PRO A 301 6.99 -3.88 14.83
N HIS A 302 7.70 -4.82 14.26
CA HIS A 302 9.15 -4.94 14.28
C HIS A 302 9.66 -5.21 12.87
N VAL A 303 10.61 -4.41 12.42
CA VAL A 303 11.35 -4.61 11.17
C VAL A 303 12.84 -4.51 11.47
N LEU A 304 13.60 -5.55 11.11
CA LEU A 304 15.04 -5.57 11.25
C LEU A 304 15.67 -5.97 9.91
N ASN A 305 16.58 -5.15 9.43
CA ASN A 305 17.43 -5.47 8.29
C ASN A 305 18.87 -5.57 8.78
N LEU A 306 19.51 -6.68 8.51
CA LEU A 306 20.89 -6.96 8.85
C LEU A 306 21.65 -7.32 7.58
N SER A 307 22.82 -6.72 7.37
CA SER A 307 23.72 -7.12 6.28
C SER A 307 25.16 -7.13 6.76
N ILE A 308 25.85 -8.24 6.54
CA ILE A 308 27.27 -8.39 6.77
C ILE A 308 27.92 -8.71 5.44
N GLY A 309 28.92 -7.92 5.07
CA GLY A 309 29.68 -8.08 3.86
C GLY A 309 31.16 -8.15 4.09
N TYR A 310 31.87 -8.72 3.13
CA TYR A 310 33.34 -8.75 3.10
C TYR A 310 33.84 -8.38 1.71
N ASP A 311 34.58 -7.29 1.63
CA ASP A 311 35.20 -6.78 0.40
C ASP A 311 36.74 -6.88 0.52
N TYR A 312 37.35 -7.69 -0.31
CA TYR A 312 38.79 -7.82 -0.35
C TYR A 312 39.32 -7.87 -1.80
N LYS A 313 40.05 -6.86 -2.19
CA LYS A 313 40.59 -6.73 -3.56
C LYS A 313 39.50 -6.88 -4.63
N LYS A 314 39.44 -8.04 -5.30
CA LYS A 314 38.50 -8.37 -6.38
C LYS A 314 37.33 -9.27 -5.92
N PHE A 315 37.34 -9.65 -4.65
CA PHE A 315 36.32 -10.46 -4.01
C PHE A 315 35.33 -9.59 -3.21
N SER A 316 34.05 -9.89 -3.33
CA SER A 316 32.97 -9.25 -2.55
C SER A 316 31.94 -10.31 -2.19
N SER A 317 31.55 -10.34 -0.94
CA SER A 317 30.46 -11.19 -0.46
C SER A 317 29.53 -10.43 0.46
N ARG A 318 28.26 -10.81 0.49
CA ARG A 318 27.21 -10.26 1.37
C ARG A 318 26.33 -11.39 1.86
N ILE A 319 25.92 -11.30 3.11
CA ILE A 319 24.82 -12.06 3.70
C ILE A 319 23.89 -11.02 4.28
N SER A 320 22.62 -11.08 3.90
CA SER A 320 21.59 -10.15 4.35
C SER A 320 20.41 -10.91 4.92
N GLY A 321 19.92 -10.44 6.06
CA GLY A 321 18.73 -10.97 6.73
C GLY A 321 17.69 -9.88 6.93
N THR A 322 16.44 -10.17 6.62
CA THR A 322 15.30 -9.32 6.93
C THR A 322 14.38 -10.07 7.86
N TYR A 323 14.04 -9.44 8.99
CA TYR A 323 13.04 -9.92 9.93
C TYR A 323 11.81 -9.01 9.89
N GLN A 324 10.64 -9.61 9.83
CA GLN A 324 9.36 -8.93 10.06
C GLN A 324 8.65 -9.60 11.20
N GLY A 325 8.15 -8.79 12.15
CA GLY A 325 7.32 -9.26 13.26
C GLY A 325 5.94 -9.69 12.81
N THR A 326 5.24 -10.42 13.67
CA THR A 326 3.84 -10.81 13.43
C THR A 326 2.97 -9.57 13.21
N GLN A 327 2.22 -9.55 12.12
CA GLN A 327 1.35 -8.44 11.73
C GLN A 327 -0.07 -8.93 11.46
N ALA A 328 -1.06 -8.12 11.79
CA ALA A 328 -2.43 -8.42 11.42
C ALA A 328 -2.63 -8.33 9.91
N SER A 329 -3.31 -9.30 9.32
CA SER A 329 -3.74 -9.27 7.91
C SER A 329 -5.23 -8.94 7.76
N GLY A 330 -5.98 -8.96 8.85
CA GLY A 330 -7.38 -8.58 8.87
C GLY A 330 -7.99 -8.85 10.23
N TYR A 331 -9.03 -8.10 10.54
CA TYR A 331 -9.75 -8.19 11.80
C TYR A 331 -11.16 -8.73 11.59
N SER A 332 -11.72 -9.37 12.61
CA SER A 332 -13.08 -9.90 12.65
C SER A 332 -13.87 -9.25 13.77
N SER A 333 -15.20 -9.34 13.70
CA SER A 333 -16.08 -8.96 14.82
C SER A 333 -15.76 -9.72 16.12
N ASN A 334 -15.42 -11.01 16.01
CA ASN A 334 -14.86 -11.78 17.11
C ASN A 334 -13.33 -11.81 17.01
N LYS A 335 -12.64 -11.37 18.07
CA LYS A 335 -11.17 -11.30 18.17
C LYS A 335 -10.48 -12.64 17.92
N ASP A 336 -11.13 -13.75 18.24
CA ASP A 336 -10.56 -15.09 18.07
C ASP A 336 -10.38 -15.47 16.60
N PHE A 337 -11.05 -14.76 15.70
CA PHE A 337 -10.96 -14.93 14.26
C PHE A 337 -10.12 -13.85 13.57
N ASP A 338 -9.40 -13.02 14.34
CA ASP A 338 -8.44 -12.09 13.76
C ASP A 338 -7.32 -12.87 13.05
N ARG A 339 -6.96 -12.43 11.87
CA ARG A 339 -5.97 -13.09 11.02
C ARG A 339 -4.62 -12.41 11.11
N PHE A 340 -3.58 -13.22 11.26
CA PHE A 340 -2.21 -12.73 11.39
C PHE A 340 -1.27 -13.43 10.39
N ILE A 341 -0.35 -12.67 9.85
CA ILE A 341 0.85 -13.19 9.19
C ILE A 341 1.91 -13.33 10.27
N GLN A 342 2.40 -14.55 10.47
CA GLN A 342 3.43 -14.85 11.47
C GLN A 342 4.75 -14.16 11.13
N ASN A 343 5.57 -13.94 12.14
CA ASN A 343 6.90 -13.41 11.97
C ASN A 343 7.75 -14.34 11.10
N PHE A 344 8.66 -13.77 10.34
CA PHE A 344 9.57 -14.54 9.51
C PHE A 344 10.94 -13.88 9.37
N TRP A 345 11.93 -14.71 9.07
CA TRP A 345 13.24 -14.30 8.62
C TRP A 345 13.41 -14.67 7.14
N ARG A 346 13.90 -13.74 6.36
CA ARG A 346 14.37 -14.00 4.99
C ARG A 346 15.86 -13.72 4.93
N TRP A 347 16.64 -14.69 4.46
CA TRP A 347 18.07 -14.56 4.28
C TRP A 347 18.44 -14.65 2.80
N ASP A 348 19.35 -13.77 2.39
CA ASP A 348 19.89 -13.73 1.05
C ASP A 348 21.42 -13.72 1.16
N ALA A 349 22.11 -14.35 0.20
CA ALA A 349 23.57 -14.34 0.12
C ALA A 349 24.01 -14.03 -1.30
N SER A 350 25.10 -13.27 -1.42
CA SER A 350 25.71 -12.99 -2.71
C SER A 350 27.24 -13.04 -2.62
N VAL A 351 27.85 -13.51 -3.70
CA VAL A 351 29.29 -13.55 -3.86
C VAL A 351 29.65 -13.05 -5.25
N LYS A 352 30.66 -12.20 -5.36
CA LYS A 352 31.19 -11.70 -6.61
C LYS A 352 32.72 -11.82 -6.62
N GLN A 353 33.26 -12.40 -7.67
CA GLN A 353 34.69 -12.46 -7.93
C GLN A 353 34.99 -11.85 -9.30
N ARG A 354 35.91 -10.89 -9.34
CA ARG A 354 36.48 -10.34 -10.58
C ARG A 354 37.76 -11.04 -10.93
N PHE A 355 37.94 -11.41 -12.22
CA PHE A 355 39.15 -12.04 -12.77
C PHE A 355 39.74 -11.12 -13.83
N GLY A 356 41.02 -10.78 -13.70
CA GLY A 356 41.69 -9.92 -14.66
C GLY A 356 41.05 -8.55 -14.83
N LYS A 357 40.98 -8.08 -16.07
CA LYS A 357 40.39 -6.77 -16.44
C LYS A 357 38.98 -6.85 -17.09
N GLY A 358 38.52 -8.04 -17.40
CA GLY A 358 37.31 -8.18 -18.22
C GLY A 358 36.25 -9.18 -17.74
N TRP A 359 36.56 -10.03 -16.75
CA TRP A 359 35.66 -11.09 -16.30
C TRP A 359 35.16 -10.88 -14.88
N SER A 360 33.86 -11.07 -14.65
CA SER A 360 33.35 -11.22 -13.29
C SER A 360 32.28 -12.32 -13.23
N VAL A 361 32.40 -13.12 -12.17
CA VAL A 361 31.42 -14.17 -11.85
C VAL A 361 30.73 -13.73 -10.56
N PHE A 362 29.42 -13.86 -10.54
CA PHE A 362 28.67 -13.66 -9.33
C PHE A 362 27.60 -14.75 -9.13
N PHE A 363 27.35 -15.01 -7.88
CA PHE A 363 26.42 -16.01 -7.42
C PHE A 363 25.48 -15.38 -6.40
N ASN A 364 24.17 -15.53 -6.57
CA ASN A 364 23.15 -15.03 -5.65
C ASN A 364 22.25 -16.18 -5.21
N LEU A 365 22.08 -16.29 -3.91
CA LEU A 365 21.09 -17.13 -3.25
C LEU A 365 20.05 -16.21 -2.61
N ASN A 366 18.81 -16.30 -3.04
CA ASN A 366 17.75 -15.50 -2.48
C ASN A 366 16.78 -16.39 -1.68
N ASN A 367 16.31 -15.85 -0.54
CA ASN A 367 15.31 -16.51 0.28
C ASN A 367 15.75 -17.90 0.78
N ILE A 368 16.94 -17.98 1.36
CA ILE A 368 17.58 -19.24 1.79
C ILE A 368 16.76 -19.97 2.86
N THR A 369 16.01 -19.25 3.66
CA THR A 369 15.25 -19.78 4.83
C THR A 369 13.79 -20.05 4.55
N SER A 370 13.25 -19.59 3.43
CA SER A 370 11.85 -19.83 3.10
C SER A 370 11.68 -21.16 2.35
N ILE A 371 10.77 -21.97 2.83
CA ILE A 371 10.46 -23.31 2.26
C ILE A 371 9.77 -23.19 0.89
N SER A 372 9.20 -22.03 0.54
CA SER A 372 8.31 -21.93 -0.61
C SER A 372 9.00 -21.65 -1.95
N TYR A 373 10.08 -20.85 -2.01
CA TYR A 373 10.75 -20.50 -3.29
C TYR A 373 12.21 -20.09 -3.10
N ASN A 374 13.13 -21.04 -3.14
CA ASN A 374 14.56 -20.74 -3.24
C ASN A 374 14.95 -20.53 -4.71
N LYS A 375 15.49 -19.35 -5.06
CA LYS A 375 16.01 -19.06 -6.39
C LYS A 375 17.52 -18.88 -6.36
N CYS A 376 18.23 -19.81 -7.00
CA CYS A 376 19.66 -19.70 -7.26
C CYS A 376 19.87 -19.11 -8.66
N ILE A 377 20.62 -18.00 -8.77
CA ILE A 377 20.93 -17.37 -10.06
C ILE A 377 22.46 -17.28 -10.19
N LEU A 378 22.98 -18.02 -11.16
CA LEU A 378 24.36 -17.89 -11.62
C LEU A 378 24.36 -17.02 -12.89
N LYS A 379 25.08 -15.89 -12.87
CA LYS A 379 25.28 -15.05 -14.06
C LYS A 379 26.76 -14.83 -14.32
N LEU A 380 27.16 -15.06 -15.55
CA LEU A 380 28.49 -14.74 -16.06
C LEU A 380 28.39 -13.47 -16.91
N TYR A 381 29.24 -12.49 -16.64
CA TYR A 381 29.38 -11.30 -17.48
C TYR A 381 30.79 -11.22 -18.06
N LEU A 382 30.86 -11.00 -19.37
CA LEU A 382 32.03 -10.58 -20.11
C LEU A 382 31.96 -9.05 -20.25
N PHE A 383 33.01 -8.33 -19.84
CA PHE A 383 33.20 -6.91 -20.04
C PHE A 383 34.44 -6.67 -20.90
#